data_e0b6fddbcc245ee68e19e815dc461a21
#
_entry.id   e0b6fddbcc245ee68e19e815dc461a21
#
_cell.length_a   1.000
_cell.length_b   1.000
_cell.length_c   1.000
_cell.angle_alpha   90.00
_cell.angle_beta   90.00
_cell.angle_gamma   90.00
#
_symmetry.space_group_name_H-M   'P 1'
#
loop_
_entity.id
_entity.type
_entity.pdbx_description
1 polymer ?
#
loop_
_entity_poly.entity_id
_entity_poly.type
_entity_poly.pdbx_seq_one_letter_code
_entity_poly.pdbx_strand_id
1 'polypeptide(L)'
;MDAFISHASKDATVAARIEALLEEDELKVWLDQSEIRLGVLLRKELQTAIKKSRVLVLLWSKAAAKSRWVAAEVVTAFHLNRFIVACVLDGTQLPYFLQNTIYLNLKPSKKDWVDRLCRAVRQSPKAANEVPILMSSQSRELQRTIERIVEGQQKVTDRLGNRDLPGAKQKQRLVDGITLEAVRTWPLEQMVLNLSGYHHKNAYMLKHWAAIQAGRPPKDPLLARAEGFFFKALFVNPNDYSALNGLGSILIFERDFDAAEFFIRQAIALAGQHRIDYAEAKQDLAMILAFKQG
;
A
#
# COMPACT_ATOMS: atom_id res chain seq x y z
N MET A 1 -17.38 4.18 16.20
CA MET A 1 -16.05 3.93 16.74
C MET A 1 -15.25 5.19 16.55
N ASP A 2 -14.50 5.60 17.56
CA ASP A 2 -13.78 6.87 17.53
C ASP A 2 -12.42 6.72 16.88
N ALA A 3 -11.67 5.70 17.27
CA ALA A 3 -10.34 5.47 16.74
C ALA A 3 -10.09 4.00 16.37
N PHE A 4 -9.22 3.79 15.37
CA PHE A 4 -8.57 2.54 15.01
C PHE A 4 -7.08 2.73 15.26
N ILE A 5 -6.44 1.86 16.05
CA ILE A 5 -4.99 1.92 16.31
C ILE A 5 -4.26 0.97 15.39
N SER A 6 -3.47 1.53 14.47
CA SER A 6 -2.57 0.82 13.56
C SER A 6 -1.17 0.75 14.16
N HIS A 7 -0.60 -0.46 14.27
CA HIS A 7 0.72 -0.67 14.86
C HIS A 7 1.42 -1.92 14.33
N ALA A 8 2.74 -2.01 14.47
CA ALA A 8 3.44 -3.26 14.24
C ALA A 8 3.43 -4.11 15.51
N SER A 9 3.51 -5.46 15.41
CA SER A 9 3.50 -6.36 16.57
C SER A 9 4.55 -6.03 17.62
N LYS A 10 5.70 -5.51 17.19
CA LYS A 10 6.76 -5.07 18.13
C LYS A 10 6.35 -3.89 19.00
N ASP A 11 5.33 -3.16 18.58
CA ASP A 11 4.83 -1.97 19.25
C ASP A 11 3.53 -2.26 20.06
N ALA A 12 3.10 -3.53 20.15
CA ALA A 12 1.86 -3.96 20.76
C ALA A 12 1.69 -3.48 22.22
N THR A 13 2.76 -3.50 23.02
CA THR A 13 2.72 -3.00 24.42
C THR A 13 2.39 -1.51 24.48
N VAL A 14 2.94 -0.72 23.55
CA VAL A 14 2.65 0.73 23.46
C VAL A 14 1.23 0.93 22.95
N ALA A 15 0.79 0.12 21.99
CA ALA A 15 -0.56 0.18 21.44
C ALA A 15 -1.62 -0.10 22.51
N ALA A 16 -1.46 -1.16 23.31
CA ALA A 16 -2.37 -1.50 24.41
C ALA A 16 -2.43 -0.39 25.48
N ARG A 17 -1.29 0.26 25.78
CA ARG A 17 -1.26 1.40 26.71
C ARG A 17 -2.03 2.60 26.15
N ILE A 18 -1.92 2.88 24.85
CA ILE A 18 -2.63 3.99 24.21
C ILE A 18 -4.14 3.68 24.14
N GLU A 19 -4.51 2.43 23.85
CA GLU A 19 -5.89 1.97 23.90
C GLU A 19 -6.50 2.26 25.28
N ALA A 20 -5.87 1.79 26.36
CA ALA A 20 -6.34 2.02 27.73
C ALA A 20 -6.50 3.52 28.05
N LEU A 21 -5.53 4.37 27.66
CA LEU A 21 -5.60 5.81 27.88
C LEU A 21 -6.73 6.50 27.09
N LEU A 22 -7.04 6.03 25.89
CA LEU A 22 -8.16 6.55 25.09
C LEU A 22 -9.51 6.08 25.66
N GLU A 23 -9.57 4.83 26.16
CA GLU A 23 -10.77 4.28 26.79
C GLU A 23 -11.07 4.93 28.16
N GLU A 24 -10.03 5.26 28.95
CA GLU A 24 -10.17 6.08 30.17
C GLU A 24 -10.80 7.45 29.88
N ASP A 25 -10.56 7.99 28.67
CA ASP A 25 -11.16 9.23 28.15
C ASP A 25 -12.50 8.99 27.43
N GLU A 26 -13.18 7.86 27.68
CA GLU A 26 -14.49 7.46 27.14
C GLU A 26 -14.54 7.34 25.60
N LEU A 27 -13.39 7.17 24.94
CA LEU A 27 -13.30 6.97 23.51
C LEU A 27 -13.41 5.49 23.15
N LYS A 28 -14.22 5.16 22.14
CA LYS A 28 -14.35 3.79 21.63
C LYS A 28 -13.23 3.49 20.65
N VAL A 29 -12.36 2.57 21.05
CA VAL A 29 -11.15 2.22 20.30
C VAL A 29 -11.26 0.81 19.69
N TRP A 30 -10.63 0.61 18.56
CA TRP A 30 -10.30 -0.71 18.00
C TRP A 30 -8.78 -0.82 17.91
N LEU A 31 -8.23 -1.78 18.64
CA LEU A 31 -6.83 -2.15 18.53
C LEU A 31 -6.70 -3.32 17.55
N ASP A 32 -5.85 -3.16 16.51
CA ASP A 32 -5.57 -4.25 15.60
C ASP A 32 -4.74 -5.35 16.28
N GLN A 33 -5.31 -6.56 16.37
CA GLN A 33 -4.65 -7.75 16.88
C GLN A 33 -4.30 -8.73 15.74
N SER A 34 -4.33 -8.28 14.51
CA SER A 34 -4.38 -9.14 13.31
C SER A 34 -3.13 -9.94 13.02
N GLU A 35 -1.97 -9.60 13.60
CA GLU A 35 -0.76 -10.42 13.41
C GLU A 35 -0.85 -11.84 13.97
N ILE A 36 -1.88 -12.14 14.78
CA ILE A 36 -2.04 -13.44 15.46
C ILE A 36 -2.98 -14.38 14.68
N ARG A 37 -3.77 -13.90 13.71
CA ARG A 37 -4.78 -14.72 13.03
C ARG A 37 -4.48 -14.89 11.53
N LEU A 38 -4.26 -16.14 11.12
CA LEU A 38 -4.06 -16.56 9.74
C LEU A 38 -5.37 -16.53 8.96
N GLY A 39 -5.47 -15.76 7.87
CA GLY A 39 -6.51 -15.97 6.86
C GLY A 39 -7.19 -14.71 6.26
N VAL A 40 -7.81 -14.91 5.11
CA VAL A 40 -8.50 -13.94 4.25
C VAL A 40 -9.62 -13.16 4.95
N LEU A 41 -10.31 -13.77 5.90
CA LEU A 41 -11.44 -13.16 6.65
C LEU A 41 -11.03 -11.91 7.44
N LEU A 42 -9.79 -11.85 7.87
CA LEU A 42 -9.29 -10.78 8.72
C LEU A 42 -9.17 -9.43 8.00
N ARG A 43 -8.77 -9.43 6.72
CA ARG A 43 -8.67 -8.18 5.93
C ARG A 43 -10.02 -7.50 5.77
N LYS A 44 -11.10 -8.25 5.64
CA LYS A 44 -12.46 -7.72 5.53
C LYS A 44 -12.95 -7.08 6.83
N GLU A 45 -12.67 -7.71 7.96
CA GLU A 45 -12.95 -7.15 9.29
C GLU A 45 -12.15 -5.87 9.53
N LEU A 46 -10.88 -5.86 9.14
CA LEU A 46 -9.98 -4.72 9.25
C LEU A 46 -10.47 -3.51 8.43
N GLN A 47 -10.79 -3.72 7.15
CA GLN A 47 -11.36 -2.66 6.31
C GLN A 47 -12.67 -2.14 6.90
N THR A 48 -13.51 -3.03 7.43
CA THR A 48 -14.78 -2.66 8.08
C THR A 48 -14.53 -1.85 9.35
N ALA A 49 -13.53 -2.22 10.15
CA ALA A 49 -13.15 -1.49 11.37
C ALA A 49 -12.63 -0.09 11.02
N ILE A 50 -11.71 0.03 10.06
CA ILE A 50 -11.22 1.34 9.58
C ILE A 50 -12.38 2.17 9.01
N LYS A 51 -13.27 1.56 8.23
CA LYS A 51 -14.46 2.25 7.66
C LYS A 51 -15.40 2.77 8.73
N LYS A 52 -15.55 2.06 9.85
CA LYS A 52 -16.42 2.46 10.98
C LYS A 52 -15.74 3.46 11.93
N SER A 53 -14.42 3.61 11.87
CA SER A 53 -13.66 4.53 12.71
C SER A 53 -13.61 5.92 12.09
N ARG A 54 -13.58 6.96 12.93
CA ARG A 54 -13.40 8.35 12.49
C ARG A 54 -11.94 8.67 12.25
N VAL A 55 -11.07 8.13 13.10
CA VAL A 55 -9.63 8.40 13.11
C VAL A 55 -8.86 7.11 13.01
N LEU A 56 -7.75 7.14 12.27
CA LEU A 56 -6.69 6.14 12.36
C LEU A 56 -5.55 6.74 13.20
N VAL A 57 -5.26 6.13 14.34
CA VAL A 57 -4.09 6.44 15.17
C VAL A 57 -2.95 5.54 14.71
N LEU A 58 -1.98 6.10 14.02
CA LEU A 58 -0.83 5.39 13.48
C LEU A 58 0.33 5.42 14.48
N LEU A 59 0.71 4.27 15.02
CA LEU A 59 1.95 4.15 15.81
C LEU A 59 3.12 3.90 14.87
N TRP A 60 3.92 4.94 14.64
CA TRP A 60 4.99 4.91 13.66
C TRP A 60 6.35 4.64 14.30
N SER A 61 6.96 3.54 13.88
CA SER A 61 8.27 3.09 14.31
C SER A 61 9.04 2.47 13.15
N LYS A 62 10.31 2.11 13.38
CA LYS A 62 11.10 1.33 12.42
C LYS A 62 10.46 -0.02 12.09
N ALA A 63 9.68 -0.61 13.01
CA ALA A 63 8.94 -1.84 12.79
C ALA A 63 7.70 -1.56 11.93
N ALA A 64 6.92 -0.53 12.25
CA ALA A 64 5.76 -0.11 11.50
C ALA A 64 6.10 0.24 10.04
N ALA A 65 7.21 0.95 9.81
CA ALA A 65 7.69 1.30 8.47
C ALA A 65 8.03 0.08 7.58
N LYS A 66 8.20 -1.10 8.17
CA LYS A 66 8.46 -2.37 7.47
C LYS A 66 7.25 -3.29 7.42
N SER A 67 6.18 -2.96 8.13
CA SER A 67 4.96 -3.77 8.21
C SER A 67 4.08 -3.55 7.00
N ARG A 68 3.81 -4.60 6.25
CA ARG A 68 2.85 -4.58 5.14
C ARG A 68 1.42 -4.32 5.62
N TRP A 69 1.10 -4.77 6.84
CA TRP A 69 -0.21 -4.57 7.46
C TRP A 69 -0.43 -3.10 7.79
N VAL A 70 0.50 -2.47 8.49
CA VAL A 70 0.45 -1.04 8.78
C VAL A 70 0.34 -0.23 7.49
N ALA A 71 1.11 -0.62 6.45
CA ALA A 71 1.03 0.04 5.15
C ALA A 71 -0.37 -0.06 4.53
N ALA A 72 -0.96 -1.26 4.54
CA ALA A 72 -2.31 -1.48 4.02
C ALA A 72 -3.36 -0.68 4.79
N GLU A 73 -3.28 -0.63 6.12
CA GLU A 73 -4.19 0.12 6.98
C GLU A 73 -4.12 1.62 6.72
N VAL A 74 -2.91 2.17 6.64
CA VAL A 74 -2.67 3.60 6.38
C VAL A 74 -3.21 4.00 5.01
N VAL A 75 -2.90 3.22 3.95
CA VAL A 75 -3.39 3.48 2.59
C VAL A 75 -4.92 3.35 2.53
N THR A 76 -5.48 2.33 3.19
CA THR A 76 -6.94 2.14 3.29
C THR A 76 -7.62 3.31 4.00
N ALA A 77 -7.09 3.76 5.15
CA ALA A 77 -7.61 4.89 5.90
C ALA A 77 -7.55 6.18 5.07
N PHE A 78 -6.47 6.39 4.33
CA PHE A 78 -6.31 7.52 3.43
C PHE A 78 -7.43 7.54 2.36
N HIS A 79 -7.64 6.44 1.64
CA HIS A 79 -8.66 6.35 0.59
C HIS A 79 -10.10 6.34 1.12
N LEU A 80 -10.30 5.98 2.39
CA LEU A 80 -11.58 6.12 3.08
C LEU A 80 -11.79 7.52 3.69
N ASN A 81 -10.90 8.48 3.43
CA ASN A 81 -10.90 9.83 3.99
C ASN A 81 -11.02 9.81 5.53
N ARG A 82 -10.24 8.92 6.20
CA ARG A 82 -10.13 8.92 7.66
C ARG A 82 -9.05 9.89 8.08
N PHE A 83 -9.31 10.61 9.17
CA PHE A 83 -8.28 11.47 9.75
C PHE A 83 -7.16 10.59 10.32
N ILE A 84 -5.90 10.86 9.94
CA ILE A 84 -4.75 10.08 10.39
C ILE A 84 -3.97 10.91 11.40
N VAL A 85 -3.87 10.40 12.63
CA VAL A 85 -3.02 10.96 13.69
C VAL A 85 -1.78 10.11 13.81
N ALA A 86 -0.64 10.63 13.37
CA ALA A 86 0.63 9.92 13.48
C ALA A 86 1.25 10.13 14.88
N CYS A 87 1.55 9.02 15.56
CA CYS A 87 2.25 8.97 16.84
C CYS A 87 3.63 8.34 16.62
N VAL A 88 4.68 9.14 16.61
CA VAL A 88 6.05 8.70 16.33
C VAL A 88 6.69 8.17 17.60
N LEU A 89 7.11 6.88 17.58
CA LEU A 89 7.70 6.18 18.73
C LEU A 89 9.22 6.31 18.78
N ASP A 90 9.85 6.42 17.62
CA ASP A 90 11.31 6.53 17.47
C ASP A 90 11.66 7.61 16.43
N GLY A 91 12.87 7.68 15.99
CA GLY A 91 13.31 8.68 15.00
C GLY A 91 12.98 8.33 13.53
N THR A 92 12.12 7.34 13.28
CA THR A 92 11.79 6.91 11.92
C THR A 92 10.98 7.96 11.19
N GLN A 93 11.43 8.32 9.98
CA GLN A 93 10.77 9.32 9.15
C GLN A 93 9.37 8.83 8.73
N LEU A 94 8.37 9.71 8.84
CA LEU A 94 7.00 9.43 8.42
C LEU A 94 6.90 9.20 6.90
N PRO A 95 5.87 8.48 6.44
CA PRO A 95 5.51 8.43 5.02
C PRO A 95 5.40 9.83 4.44
N TYR A 96 5.81 10.00 3.18
CA TYR A 96 5.95 11.33 2.57
C TYR A 96 4.68 12.19 2.71
N PHE A 97 3.51 11.63 2.43
CA PHE A 97 2.24 12.36 2.49
C PHE A 97 1.81 12.73 3.92
N LEU A 98 2.45 12.16 4.96
CA LEU A 98 2.23 12.53 6.36
C LEU A 98 3.31 13.46 6.94
N GLN A 99 4.39 13.73 6.19
CA GLN A 99 5.50 14.56 6.71
C GLN A 99 5.10 16.01 6.99
N ASN A 100 4.15 16.53 6.22
CA ASN A 100 3.63 17.90 6.40
C ASN A 100 2.44 17.96 7.37
N THR A 101 2.06 16.84 8.00
CA THR A 101 1.00 16.81 9.00
C THR A 101 1.56 17.01 10.41
N ILE A 102 0.73 17.53 11.31
CA ILE A 102 1.08 17.59 12.73
C ILE A 102 1.08 16.18 13.30
N TYR A 103 2.20 15.74 13.83
CA TYR A 103 2.33 14.46 14.48
C TYR A 103 2.67 14.59 15.97
N LEU A 104 2.39 13.54 16.73
CA LEU A 104 2.72 13.45 18.15
C LEU A 104 4.01 12.65 18.33
N ASN A 105 4.96 13.21 19.06
CA ASN A 105 6.16 12.48 19.44
C ASN A 105 5.96 11.90 20.84
N LEU A 106 5.87 10.58 20.96
CA LEU A 106 5.55 9.88 22.21
C LEU A 106 6.80 9.69 23.11
N LYS A 107 7.69 10.68 23.17
CA LYS A 107 8.81 10.62 24.10
C LYS A 107 8.32 10.62 25.56
N PRO A 108 8.86 9.76 26.44
CA PRO A 108 8.40 9.62 27.82
C PRO A 108 8.47 10.90 28.67
N SER A 109 9.30 11.86 28.24
CA SER A 109 9.53 13.12 28.98
C SER A 109 8.44 14.18 28.80
N LYS A 110 7.46 13.98 27.90
CA LYS A 110 6.37 14.92 27.65
C LYS A 110 5.05 14.27 28.02
N LYS A 111 4.46 14.62 29.16
CA LYS A 111 3.16 14.11 29.62
C LYS A 111 1.95 14.66 28.85
N ASP A 112 2.11 15.74 28.08
CA ASP A 112 1.03 16.43 27.37
C ASP A 112 0.55 15.74 26.08
N TRP A 113 1.23 14.68 25.63
CA TRP A 113 0.84 13.98 24.40
C TRP A 113 -0.48 13.22 24.53
N VAL A 114 -0.84 12.74 25.73
CA VAL A 114 -2.10 12.01 25.95
C VAL A 114 -3.27 12.94 25.71
N ASP A 115 -3.31 14.10 26.39
CA ASP A 115 -4.39 15.09 26.22
C ASP A 115 -4.49 15.57 24.78
N ARG A 116 -3.34 15.73 24.11
CA ARG A 116 -3.30 16.12 22.71
C ARG A 116 -3.85 15.03 21.80
N LEU A 117 -3.56 13.75 22.07
CA LEU A 117 -4.08 12.62 21.32
C LEU A 117 -5.60 12.51 21.51
N CYS A 118 -6.09 12.51 22.76
CA CYS A 118 -7.51 12.46 23.08
C CYS A 118 -8.26 13.61 22.40
N ARG A 119 -7.71 14.83 22.47
CA ARG A 119 -8.28 15.99 21.80
C ARG A 119 -8.29 15.84 20.28
N ALA A 120 -7.20 15.34 19.66
CA ALA A 120 -7.13 15.10 18.23
C ALA A 120 -8.17 14.06 17.76
N VAL A 121 -8.41 13.01 18.56
CA VAL A 121 -9.43 12.00 18.25
C VAL A 121 -10.84 12.59 18.39
N ARG A 122 -11.12 13.35 19.46
CA ARG A 122 -12.43 13.97 19.69
C ARG A 122 -12.79 15.03 18.65
N GLN A 123 -11.84 15.88 18.29
CA GLN A 123 -12.04 17.05 17.44
C GLN A 123 -11.64 16.80 15.98
N SER A 124 -11.41 15.53 15.60
CA SER A 124 -10.98 15.19 14.27
C SER A 124 -11.86 15.83 13.19
N PRO A 125 -11.31 16.65 12.31
CA PRO A 125 -12.06 17.24 11.21
C PRO A 125 -12.53 16.12 10.26
N LYS A 126 -13.56 16.38 9.46
CA LYS A 126 -13.81 15.54 8.29
C LYS A 126 -12.57 15.66 7.40
N ALA A 127 -11.84 14.58 7.26
CA ALA A 127 -10.58 14.62 6.55
C ALA A 127 -10.81 14.94 5.07
N ALA A 128 -10.21 16.03 4.60
CA ALA A 128 -9.81 16.18 3.21
C ALA A 128 -8.32 15.84 3.18
N ASN A 129 -7.98 14.61 2.80
CA ASN A 129 -6.60 14.20 2.69
C ASN A 129 -6.04 14.77 1.37
N GLU A 130 -5.48 15.97 1.42
CA GLU A 130 -4.76 16.56 0.30
C GLU A 130 -3.36 15.95 0.23
N VAL A 131 -3.01 15.42 -0.93
CA VAL A 131 -1.64 14.98 -1.22
C VAL A 131 -0.85 16.18 -1.68
N PRO A 132 0.28 16.49 -1.04
CA PRO A 132 1.18 17.51 -1.55
C PRO A 132 1.64 17.12 -2.97
N ILE A 133 1.48 18.03 -3.94
CA ILE A 133 1.98 17.81 -5.29
C ILE A 133 3.51 17.81 -5.23
N LEU A 134 4.10 16.62 -5.42
CA LEU A 134 5.54 16.47 -5.62
C LEU A 134 5.91 17.05 -6.99
N MET A 135 6.42 18.25 -7.01
CA MET A 135 7.16 18.78 -8.15
C MET A 135 8.58 18.18 -8.09
N SER A 136 8.77 16.95 -8.56
CA SER A 136 10.12 16.45 -8.77
C SER A 136 10.68 17.09 -10.04
N SER A 137 11.80 17.82 -9.92
CA SER A 137 12.63 18.13 -11.07
C SER A 137 13.28 16.81 -11.53
N GLN A 138 12.60 16.08 -12.41
CA GLN A 138 13.14 14.83 -12.93
C GLN A 138 14.42 15.13 -13.71
N SER A 139 15.54 14.55 -13.27
CA SER A 139 16.77 14.63 -14.04
C SER A 139 16.57 13.90 -15.38
N ARG A 140 17.24 14.34 -16.45
CA ARG A 140 17.18 13.66 -17.76
C ARG A 140 17.61 12.19 -17.67
N GLU A 141 18.49 11.87 -16.73
CA GLU A 141 18.95 10.52 -16.47
C GLU A 141 17.83 9.65 -15.89
N LEU A 142 17.10 10.16 -14.90
CA LEU A 142 15.93 9.48 -14.33
C LEU A 142 14.88 9.21 -15.39
N GLN A 143 14.54 10.20 -16.20
CA GLN A 143 13.55 10.05 -17.26
C GLN A 143 13.95 8.97 -18.26
N ARG A 144 15.18 8.98 -18.76
CA ARG A 144 15.70 7.94 -19.68
C ARG A 144 15.68 6.54 -19.03
N THR A 145 15.99 6.47 -17.74
CA THR A 145 15.98 5.19 -17.02
C THR A 145 14.55 4.66 -16.89
N ILE A 146 13.58 5.52 -16.54
CA ILE A 146 12.16 5.17 -16.50
C ILE A 146 11.69 4.66 -17.87
N GLU A 147 11.96 5.41 -18.94
CA GLU A 147 11.59 5.03 -20.32
C GLU A 147 12.13 3.63 -20.70
N ARG A 148 13.39 3.36 -20.38
CA ARG A 148 14.01 2.04 -20.64
C ARG A 148 13.35 0.90 -19.85
N ILE A 149 12.98 1.15 -18.59
CA ILE A 149 12.30 0.13 -17.77
C ILE A 149 10.89 -0.10 -18.32
N VAL A 150 10.13 0.95 -18.61
CA VAL A 150 8.78 0.87 -19.19
C VAL A 150 8.79 0.08 -20.49
N GLU A 151 9.66 0.47 -21.44
CA GLU A 151 9.78 -0.22 -22.73
C GLU A 151 10.16 -1.70 -22.54
N GLY A 152 11.09 -1.98 -21.64
CA GLY A 152 11.50 -3.35 -21.33
C GLY A 152 10.38 -4.19 -20.74
N GLN A 153 9.64 -3.65 -19.78
CA GLN A 153 8.49 -4.33 -19.15
C GLN A 153 7.34 -4.54 -20.14
N GLN A 154 7.06 -3.58 -21.00
CA GLN A 154 6.06 -3.73 -22.07
C GLN A 154 6.41 -4.93 -22.96
N LYS A 155 7.68 -5.05 -23.38
CA LYS A 155 8.14 -6.20 -24.17
C LYS A 155 7.98 -7.54 -23.42
N VAL A 156 8.12 -7.55 -22.09
CA VAL A 156 7.86 -8.76 -21.28
C VAL A 156 6.38 -9.11 -21.32
N THR A 157 5.52 -8.13 -21.10
CA THR A 157 4.05 -8.32 -21.07
C THR A 157 3.51 -8.76 -22.43
N ASP A 158 3.98 -8.13 -23.53
CA ASP A 158 3.59 -8.49 -24.89
C ASP A 158 3.95 -9.94 -25.23
N ARG A 159 5.15 -10.40 -24.83
CA ARG A 159 5.59 -11.77 -25.03
C ARG A 159 4.80 -12.78 -24.18
N LEU A 160 4.46 -12.40 -22.94
CA LEU A 160 3.57 -13.20 -22.09
C LEU A 160 2.19 -13.35 -22.73
N GLY A 161 1.60 -12.26 -23.23
CA GLY A 161 0.33 -12.27 -23.97
C GLY A 161 0.38 -13.19 -25.19
N ASN A 162 1.49 -13.21 -25.91
CA ASN A 162 1.73 -14.08 -27.05
C ASN A 162 2.22 -15.50 -26.68
N ARG A 163 2.22 -15.86 -25.39
CA ARG A 163 2.71 -17.15 -24.86
C ARG A 163 4.18 -17.48 -25.19
N ASP A 164 4.98 -16.46 -25.52
CA ASP A 164 6.43 -16.60 -25.73
C ASP A 164 7.20 -16.50 -24.41
N LEU A 165 7.13 -17.55 -23.60
CA LEU A 165 7.79 -17.59 -22.28
C LEU A 165 9.34 -17.48 -22.38
N PRO A 166 10.02 -18.14 -23.32
CA PRO A 166 11.48 -17.98 -23.48
C PRO A 166 11.89 -16.54 -23.76
N GLY A 167 11.22 -15.90 -24.73
CA GLY A 167 11.48 -14.51 -25.08
C GLY A 167 11.12 -13.53 -23.96
N ALA A 168 10.03 -13.78 -23.23
CA ALA A 168 9.66 -12.99 -22.06
C ALA A 168 10.73 -13.09 -20.95
N LYS A 169 11.23 -14.29 -20.64
CA LYS A 169 12.33 -14.51 -19.66
C LYS A 169 13.61 -13.80 -20.07
N GLN A 170 13.96 -13.82 -21.37
CA GLN A 170 15.13 -13.11 -21.87
C GLN A 170 14.99 -11.59 -21.66
N LYS A 171 13.83 -11.02 -21.98
CA LYS A 171 13.57 -9.59 -21.77
C LYS A 171 13.55 -9.21 -20.29
N GLN A 172 12.94 -10.04 -19.43
CA GLN A 172 12.93 -9.82 -17.99
C GLN A 172 14.35 -9.67 -17.43
N ARG A 173 15.30 -10.53 -17.83
CA ARG A 173 16.71 -10.45 -17.39
C ARG A 173 17.39 -9.14 -17.80
N LEU A 174 17.04 -8.57 -18.96
CA LEU A 174 17.58 -7.28 -19.40
C LEU A 174 17.05 -6.12 -18.54
N VAL A 175 15.81 -6.23 -18.06
CA VAL A 175 15.19 -5.22 -17.20
C VAL A 175 15.65 -5.35 -15.74
N ASP A 176 16.03 -6.56 -15.28
CA ASP A 176 16.46 -6.84 -13.91
C ASP A 176 17.55 -5.86 -13.43
N GLY A 177 18.63 -5.76 -14.17
CA GLY A 177 19.77 -4.91 -13.83
C GLY A 177 19.41 -3.42 -13.75
N ILE A 178 18.67 -2.95 -14.75
CA ILE A 178 18.27 -1.53 -14.84
C ILE A 178 17.33 -1.17 -13.68
N THR A 179 16.35 -2.03 -13.37
CA THR A 179 15.41 -1.79 -12.29
C THR A 179 16.08 -1.79 -10.93
N LEU A 180 17.01 -2.74 -10.70
CA LEU A 180 17.76 -2.82 -9.43
C LEU A 180 18.64 -1.59 -9.22
N GLU A 181 19.32 -1.11 -10.26
CA GLU A 181 20.14 0.10 -10.20
C GLU A 181 19.28 1.34 -9.98
N ALA A 182 18.14 1.45 -10.68
CA ALA A 182 17.20 2.55 -10.49
C ALA A 182 16.71 2.67 -9.04
N VAL A 183 16.35 1.56 -8.41
CA VAL A 183 15.92 1.55 -6.99
C VAL A 183 17.05 1.99 -6.05
N ARG A 184 18.30 1.66 -6.37
CA ARG A 184 19.45 2.09 -5.55
C ARG A 184 19.72 3.59 -5.70
N THR A 185 19.59 4.10 -6.92
CA THR A 185 19.90 5.49 -7.26
C THR A 185 18.77 6.44 -6.83
N TRP A 186 17.51 6.01 -7.02
CA TRP A 186 16.30 6.81 -6.70
C TRP A 186 15.32 6.05 -5.81
N PRO A 187 15.68 5.77 -4.54
CA PRO A 187 14.92 4.88 -3.65
C PRO A 187 13.55 5.41 -3.21
N LEU A 188 13.30 6.69 -3.42
CA LEU A 188 12.04 7.37 -3.08
C LEU A 188 11.31 7.94 -4.30
N GLU A 189 11.77 7.62 -5.50
CA GLU A 189 11.11 8.05 -6.72
C GLU A 189 9.89 7.16 -7.00
N GLN A 190 8.70 7.77 -6.99
CA GLN A 190 7.41 7.08 -7.11
C GLN A 190 7.36 6.13 -8.32
N MET A 191 7.73 6.64 -9.50
CA MET A 191 7.67 5.85 -10.74
C MET A 191 8.63 4.66 -10.71
N VAL A 192 9.83 4.83 -10.16
CA VAL A 192 10.81 3.76 -9.99
C VAL A 192 10.28 2.68 -9.05
N LEU A 193 9.65 3.08 -7.94
CA LEU A 193 9.04 2.16 -6.99
C LEU A 193 7.88 1.40 -7.62
N ASN A 194 7.00 2.08 -8.34
CA ASN A 194 5.87 1.47 -9.02
C ASN A 194 6.35 0.45 -10.09
N LEU A 195 7.27 0.84 -10.95
CA LEU A 195 7.88 -0.05 -11.96
C LEU A 195 8.58 -1.25 -11.33
N SER A 196 9.18 -1.09 -10.14
CA SER A 196 9.79 -2.21 -9.41
C SER A 196 8.75 -3.19 -8.89
N GLY A 197 7.58 -2.70 -8.49
CA GLY A 197 6.43 -3.55 -8.16
C GLY A 197 6.01 -4.42 -9.35
N TYR A 198 5.78 -3.81 -10.50
CA TYR A 198 5.45 -4.53 -11.74
C TYR A 198 6.56 -5.50 -12.18
N HIS A 199 7.82 -5.11 -12.03
CA HIS A 199 8.96 -5.97 -12.34
C HIS A 199 8.91 -7.29 -11.55
N HIS A 200 8.68 -7.24 -10.24
CA HIS A 200 8.57 -8.42 -9.40
C HIS A 200 7.30 -9.23 -9.68
N LYS A 201 6.18 -8.55 -10.00
CA LYS A 201 4.94 -9.21 -10.45
C LYS A 201 5.18 -9.98 -11.75
N ASN A 202 5.83 -9.38 -12.73
CA ASN A 202 6.17 -10.05 -14.00
C ASN A 202 7.10 -11.24 -13.78
N ALA A 203 8.11 -11.12 -12.92
CA ALA A 203 8.99 -12.23 -12.55
C ALA A 203 8.21 -13.40 -11.91
N TYR A 204 7.24 -13.10 -11.05
CA TYR A 204 6.33 -14.09 -10.49
C TYR A 204 5.51 -14.79 -11.57
N MET A 205 4.87 -14.03 -12.47
CA MET A 205 4.08 -14.59 -13.57
C MET A 205 4.90 -15.50 -14.46
N LEU A 206 6.14 -15.10 -14.81
CA LEU A 206 7.07 -15.90 -15.60
C LEU A 206 7.49 -17.20 -14.92
N LYS A 207 7.69 -17.15 -13.61
CA LYS A 207 8.08 -18.33 -12.81
C LYS A 207 6.94 -19.34 -12.68
N HIS A 208 5.73 -18.86 -12.54
CA HIS A 208 4.56 -19.66 -12.18
C HIS A 208 3.48 -19.72 -13.27
N TRP A 209 3.85 -19.41 -14.52
CA TRP A 209 2.91 -19.28 -15.63
C TRP A 209 1.94 -20.46 -15.76
N ALA A 210 2.45 -21.70 -15.74
CA ALA A 210 1.61 -22.89 -15.89
C ALA A 210 0.59 -23.04 -14.73
N ALA A 211 1.03 -22.76 -13.50
CA ALA A 211 0.16 -22.84 -12.33
C ALA A 211 -0.92 -21.75 -12.34
N ILE A 212 -0.56 -20.53 -12.78
CA ILE A 212 -1.49 -19.41 -12.92
C ILE A 212 -2.54 -19.75 -13.98
N GLN A 213 -2.13 -20.28 -15.15
CA GLN A 213 -3.06 -20.69 -16.21
C GLN A 213 -3.99 -21.84 -15.75
N ALA A 214 -3.53 -22.67 -14.83
CA ALA A 214 -4.35 -23.75 -14.22
C ALA A 214 -5.24 -23.23 -13.06
N GLY A 215 -5.30 -21.92 -12.79
CA GLY A 215 -6.09 -21.33 -11.70
C GLY A 215 -5.57 -21.63 -10.29
N ARG A 216 -4.30 -22.03 -10.15
CA ARG A 216 -3.65 -22.42 -8.88
C ARG A 216 -2.37 -21.61 -8.64
N PRO A 217 -2.45 -20.25 -8.53
CA PRO A 217 -1.29 -19.43 -8.29
C PRO A 217 -0.65 -19.78 -6.94
N PRO A 218 0.63 -20.15 -6.88
CA PRO A 218 1.30 -20.51 -5.64
C PRO A 218 1.73 -19.27 -4.86
N LYS A 219 1.87 -19.41 -3.53
CA LYS A 219 2.52 -18.39 -2.72
C LYS A 219 4.01 -18.31 -3.07
N ASP A 220 4.53 -17.10 -3.26
CA ASP A 220 5.95 -16.89 -3.60
C ASP A 220 6.44 -15.55 -3.02
N PRO A 221 7.68 -15.46 -2.51
CA PRO A 221 8.26 -14.21 -2.01
C PRO A 221 8.29 -13.07 -3.03
N LEU A 222 8.20 -13.35 -4.34
CA LEU A 222 8.12 -12.32 -5.38
C LEU A 222 6.86 -11.47 -5.25
N LEU A 223 5.72 -12.07 -4.88
CA LEU A 223 4.48 -11.31 -4.61
C LEU A 223 4.67 -10.35 -3.44
N ALA A 224 5.24 -10.83 -2.33
CA ALA A 224 5.52 -9.99 -1.17
C ALA A 224 6.49 -8.84 -1.47
N ARG A 225 7.48 -9.06 -2.36
CA ARG A 225 8.39 -8.00 -2.82
C ARG A 225 7.65 -6.98 -3.69
N ALA A 226 6.84 -7.44 -4.64
CA ALA A 226 6.04 -6.57 -5.49
C ALA A 226 5.09 -5.71 -4.67
N GLU A 227 4.36 -6.31 -3.73
CA GLU A 227 3.48 -5.64 -2.79
C GLU A 227 4.23 -4.55 -2.00
N GLY A 228 5.42 -4.87 -1.47
CA GLY A 228 6.25 -3.92 -0.73
C GLY A 228 6.68 -2.71 -1.56
N PHE A 229 6.93 -2.87 -2.86
CA PHE A 229 7.24 -1.76 -3.75
C PHE A 229 6.02 -0.91 -4.07
N PHE A 230 4.85 -1.52 -4.31
CA PHE A 230 3.62 -0.76 -4.52
C PHE A 230 3.22 0.05 -3.28
N PHE A 231 3.34 -0.51 -2.07
CA PHE A 231 3.10 0.26 -0.85
C PHE A 231 4.09 1.41 -0.69
N LYS A 232 5.37 1.23 -1.01
CA LYS A 232 6.34 2.33 -1.00
C LYS A 232 5.96 3.43 -1.99
N ALA A 233 5.52 3.06 -3.21
CA ALA A 233 5.03 4.02 -4.20
C ALA A 233 3.81 4.78 -3.66
N LEU A 234 2.85 4.09 -3.04
CA LEU A 234 1.67 4.70 -2.40
C LEU A 234 2.02 5.53 -1.18
N PHE A 235 3.10 5.23 -0.46
CA PHE A 235 3.61 6.10 0.61
C PHE A 235 4.25 7.37 0.11
N VAL A 236 4.72 7.39 -1.13
CA VAL A 236 5.15 8.62 -1.81
C VAL A 236 3.94 9.37 -2.37
N ASN A 237 3.06 8.68 -3.08
CA ASN A 237 1.84 9.22 -3.66
C ASN A 237 0.66 8.25 -3.50
N PRO A 238 -0.22 8.46 -2.51
CA PRO A 238 -1.38 7.59 -2.30
C PRO A 238 -2.37 7.56 -3.47
N ASN A 239 -2.35 8.57 -4.34
CA ASN A 239 -3.21 8.66 -5.53
C ASN A 239 -2.58 8.05 -6.78
N ASP A 240 -1.53 7.25 -6.65
CA ASP A 240 -0.97 6.49 -7.77
C ASP A 240 -1.91 5.35 -8.18
N TYR A 241 -2.80 5.63 -9.15
CA TYR A 241 -3.75 4.66 -9.64
C TYR A 241 -3.09 3.40 -10.24
N SER A 242 -1.87 3.53 -10.77
CA SER A 242 -1.13 2.39 -11.31
C SER A 242 -0.60 1.48 -10.18
N ALA A 243 -0.07 2.05 -9.10
CA ALA A 243 0.35 1.27 -7.93
C ALA A 243 -0.85 0.60 -7.23
N LEU A 244 -2.00 1.27 -7.14
CA LEU A 244 -3.23 0.68 -6.62
C LEU A 244 -3.70 -0.51 -7.46
N ASN A 245 -3.67 -0.40 -8.80
CA ASN A 245 -4.00 -1.52 -9.68
C ASN A 245 -2.99 -2.66 -9.56
N GLY A 246 -1.69 -2.34 -9.50
CA GLY A 246 -0.64 -3.33 -9.26
C GLY A 246 -0.85 -4.11 -7.97
N LEU A 247 -1.21 -3.42 -6.88
CA LEU A 247 -1.56 -4.03 -5.60
C LEU A 247 -2.80 -4.92 -5.72
N GLY A 248 -3.87 -4.43 -6.37
CA GLY A 248 -5.06 -5.22 -6.65
C GLY A 248 -4.77 -6.50 -7.43
N SER A 249 -3.94 -6.41 -8.47
CA SER A 249 -3.53 -7.58 -9.26
C SER A 249 -2.77 -8.63 -8.44
N ILE A 250 -1.94 -8.21 -7.47
CA ILE A 250 -1.26 -9.15 -6.54
C ILE A 250 -2.27 -9.87 -5.66
N LEU A 251 -3.24 -9.14 -5.13
CA LEU A 251 -4.28 -9.68 -4.26
C LEU A 251 -5.19 -10.69 -4.99
N ILE A 252 -5.35 -10.55 -6.31
CA ILE A 252 -6.01 -11.57 -7.14
C ILE A 252 -5.21 -12.89 -7.11
N PHE A 253 -3.88 -12.84 -7.28
CA PHE A 253 -3.04 -14.03 -7.17
C PHE A 253 -3.08 -14.64 -5.77
N GLU A 254 -3.24 -13.84 -4.72
CA GLU A 254 -3.41 -14.28 -3.34
C GLU A 254 -4.83 -14.75 -3.03
N ARG A 255 -5.78 -14.62 -3.99
CA ARG A 255 -7.21 -14.93 -3.87
C ARG A 255 -7.94 -14.10 -2.81
N ASP A 256 -7.43 -12.92 -2.49
CA ASP A 256 -8.10 -11.95 -1.64
C ASP A 256 -8.92 -10.98 -2.50
N PHE A 257 -10.05 -11.48 -3.01
CA PHE A 257 -10.87 -10.76 -3.97
C PHE A 257 -11.55 -9.52 -3.39
N ASP A 258 -11.82 -9.49 -2.08
CA ASP A 258 -12.43 -8.31 -1.43
C ASP A 258 -11.44 -7.14 -1.36
N ALA A 259 -10.21 -7.40 -0.94
CA ALA A 259 -9.16 -6.39 -0.92
C ALA A 259 -8.75 -5.98 -2.35
N ALA A 260 -8.66 -6.93 -3.28
CA ALA A 260 -8.37 -6.65 -4.68
C ALA A 260 -9.42 -5.71 -5.28
N GLU A 261 -10.71 -6.01 -5.09
CA GLU A 261 -11.81 -5.16 -5.56
C GLU A 261 -11.69 -3.74 -5.00
N PHE A 262 -11.41 -3.59 -3.70
CA PHE A 262 -11.27 -2.28 -3.08
C PHE A 262 -10.20 -1.43 -3.80
N PHE A 263 -8.97 -1.95 -3.93
CA PHE A 263 -7.87 -1.20 -4.54
C PHE A 263 -8.07 -0.93 -6.03
N ILE A 264 -8.62 -1.89 -6.77
CA ILE A 264 -8.89 -1.71 -8.21
C ILE A 264 -9.99 -0.67 -8.45
N ARG A 265 -11.04 -0.65 -7.63
CA ARG A 265 -12.06 0.41 -7.72
C ARG A 265 -11.48 1.80 -7.44
N GLN A 266 -10.57 1.92 -6.46
CA GLN A 266 -9.86 3.17 -6.22
C GLN A 266 -9.00 3.58 -7.42
N ALA A 267 -8.28 2.62 -8.03
CA ALA A 267 -7.48 2.89 -9.23
C ALA A 267 -8.34 3.40 -10.39
N ILE A 268 -9.48 2.76 -10.66
CA ILE A 268 -10.42 3.17 -11.71
C ILE A 268 -10.98 4.58 -11.44
N ALA A 269 -11.38 4.85 -10.20
CA ALA A 269 -11.93 6.15 -9.81
C ALA A 269 -10.90 7.29 -10.00
N LEU A 270 -9.66 7.08 -9.56
CA LEU A 270 -8.58 8.06 -9.71
C LEU A 270 -8.18 8.26 -11.17
N ALA A 271 -8.05 7.19 -11.96
CA ALA A 271 -7.79 7.29 -13.41
C ALA A 271 -8.89 8.09 -14.11
N GLY A 272 -10.15 7.85 -13.74
CA GLY A 272 -11.31 8.59 -14.25
C GLY A 272 -11.25 10.10 -13.95
N GLN A 273 -10.76 10.51 -12.80
CA GLN A 273 -10.54 11.93 -12.46
C GLN A 273 -9.55 12.60 -13.43
N HIS A 274 -8.59 11.84 -13.94
CA HIS A 274 -7.61 12.27 -14.95
C HIS A 274 -8.09 12.02 -16.41
N ARG A 275 -9.34 11.62 -16.61
CA ARG A 275 -9.91 11.26 -17.92
C ARG A 275 -9.19 10.11 -18.63
N ILE A 276 -8.60 9.20 -17.85
CA ILE A 276 -7.90 8.02 -18.34
C ILE A 276 -8.88 6.83 -18.29
N ASP A 277 -9.10 6.18 -19.43
CA ASP A 277 -9.81 4.90 -19.50
C ASP A 277 -8.86 3.77 -19.14
N TYR A 278 -8.95 3.28 -17.90
CA TYR A 278 -8.05 2.27 -17.38
C TYR A 278 -8.60 0.86 -17.68
N ALA A 279 -8.43 0.42 -18.92
CA ALA A 279 -8.98 -0.85 -19.42
C ALA A 279 -8.50 -2.08 -18.61
N GLU A 280 -7.20 -2.15 -18.26
CA GLU A 280 -6.65 -3.26 -17.47
C GLU A 280 -7.32 -3.39 -16.11
N ALA A 281 -7.48 -2.29 -15.38
CA ALA A 281 -8.14 -2.30 -14.09
C ALA A 281 -9.62 -2.72 -14.20
N LYS A 282 -10.30 -2.31 -15.27
CA LYS A 282 -11.70 -2.73 -15.53
C LYS A 282 -11.79 -4.24 -15.83
N GLN A 283 -10.82 -4.80 -16.55
CA GLN A 283 -10.75 -6.25 -16.82
C GLN A 283 -10.50 -7.03 -15.53
N ASP A 284 -9.55 -6.58 -14.69
CA ASP A 284 -9.27 -7.19 -13.40
C ASP A 284 -10.50 -7.15 -12.49
N LEU A 285 -11.24 -6.02 -12.46
CA LEU A 285 -12.49 -5.90 -11.71
C LEU A 285 -13.56 -6.87 -12.22
N ALA A 286 -13.75 -6.98 -13.52
CA ALA A 286 -14.72 -7.91 -14.10
C ALA A 286 -14.40 -9.37 -13.75
N MET A 287 -13.13 -9.74 -13.78
CA MET A 287 -12.66 -11.07 -13.36
C MET A 287 -12.96 -11.32 -11.87
N ILE A 288 -12.68 -10.38 -10.99
CA ILE A 288 -12.99 -10.51 -9.55
C ILE A 288 -14.49 -10.73 -9.33
N LEU A 289 -15.33 -9.92 -9.98
CA LEU A 289 -16.77 -10.02 -9.82
C LEU A 289 -17.30 -11.38 -10.30
N ALA A 290 -16.75 -11.92 -11.39
CA ALA A 290 -17.08 -13.27 -11.86
C ALA A 290 -16.70 -14.35 -10.82
N PHE A 291 -15.52 -14.26 -10.21
CA PHE A 291 -15.11 -15.19 -9.16
C PHE A 291 -15.92 -15.10 -7.85
N LYS A 292 -16.58 -13.97 -7.60
CA LYS A 292 -17.42 -13.79 -6.39
C LYS A 292 -18.84 -14.29 -6.56
N GLN A 293 -19.27 -14.52 -7.81
CA GLN A 293 -20.63 -15.00 -8.14
C GLN A 293 -20.73 -16.51 -8.32
N GLY A 294 -19.62 -17.21 -8.55
CA GLY A 294 -19.52 -18.67 -8.70
C GLY A 294 -18.95 -19.35 -7.47
#